data_ddfcd1c2997d03b1c9c162b02336cb38
#
_entry.id   ddfcd1c2997d03b1c9c162b02336cb38
#
_cell.length_a   1.000
_cell.length_b   1.000
_cell.length_c   1.000
_cell.angle_alpha   90.00
_cell.angle_beta   90.00
_cell.angle_gamma   90.00
#
_symmetry.space_group_name_H-M   'P 1'
#
loop_
_entity.id
_entity.type
_entity.pdbx_description
1 polymer ?
#
loop_
_entity_poly.entity_id
_entity_poly.type
_entity_poly.pdbx_seq_one_letter_code
_entity_poly.pdbx_strand_id
1 'polypeptide(L)'
;MGEQLLGIHSLLATIASSLFLLLALMNKDELEEFAFNNALKLSSVIIIISLLICTLYSISLGCKNIDINVVYYIIEGICAVTLLLYYMNLNGFNFSFKIKNEKLINILIYSSITISTLATISMLFEFKFFENAQGFIRYDELILFINAILFTLIIPLLPKRKKLNLEEYKKEKKEIDKKFKMMYLVYIVIMLLAIIYITFKKMNII
;
A
#
# COMPACT_ATOMS: atom_id res chain seq x y z
N MET A 1 8.56 -20.66 27.72
CA MET A 1 7.27 -20.28 27.08
C MET A 1 7.45 -19.85 25.61
N GLY A 2 8.46 -19.06 25.24
CA GLY A 2 8.71 -18.62 23.85
C GLY A 2 9.03 -19.76 22.87
N GLU A 3 9.86 -20.71 23.23
CA GLU A 3 10.26 -21.83 22.35
C GLU A 3 9.10 -22.78 22.04
N GLN A 4 8.22 -23.06 22.99
CA GLN A 4 7.03 -23.89 22.77
C GLN A 4 6.04 -23.21 21.83
N LEU A 5 5.86 -21.88 21.97
CA LEU A 5 5.02 -21.07 21.12
C LEU A 5 5.56 -21.06 19.68
N LEU A 6 6.87 -20.89 19.52
CA LEU A 6 7.55 -20.93 18.22
C LEU A 6 7.33 -22.29 17.52
N GLY A 7 7.44 -23.40 18.25
CA GLY A 7 7.20 -24.74 17.72
C GLY A 7 5.77 -24.94 17.22
N ILE A 8 4.78 -24.42 17.96
CA ILE A 8 3.37 -24.49 17.57
C ILE A 8 3.11 -23.68 16.30
N HIS A 9 3.59 -22.43 16.24
CA HIS A 9 3.40 -21.58 15.05
C HIS A 9 4.12 -22.11 13.81
N SER A 10 5.33 -22.67 13.96
CA SER A 10 6.03 -23.29 12.83
C SER A 10 5.27 -24.49 12.27
N LEU A 11 4.66 -25.31 13.13
CA LEU A 11 3.84 -26.44 12.72
C LEU A 11 2.54 -26.00 12.05
N LEU A 12 1.83 -25.02 12.62
CA LEU A 12 0.62 -24.46 12.04
C LEU A 12 0.89 -23.82 10.69
N ALA A 13 1.95 -23.01 10.58
CA ALA A 13 2.36 -22.38 9.33
C ALA A 13 2.69 -23.42 8.25
N THR A 14 3.37 -24.52 8.63
CA THR A 14 3.70 -25.60 7.70
C THR A 14 2.45 -26.32 7.20
N ILE A 15 1.51 -26.65 8.09
CA ILE A 15 0.25 -27.30 7.71
C ILE A 15 -0.57 -26.35 6.82
N ALA A 16 -0.72 -25.09 7.22
CA ALA A 16 -1.49 -24.11 6.45
C ALA A 16 -0.89 -23.89 5.05
N SER A 17 0.44 -23.78 4.95
CA SER A 17 1.15 -23.64 3.68
C SER A 17 0.97 -24.87 2.79
N SER A 18 1.04 -26.07 3.37
CA SER A 18 0.85 -27.33 2.63
C SER A 18 -0.57 -27.42 2.05
N LEU A 19 -1.58 -27.10 2.86
CA LEU A 19 -2.99 -27.06 2.41
C LEU A 19 -3.20 -26.00 1.32
N PHE A 20 -2.60 -24.83 1.49
CA PHE A 20 -2.66 -23.76 0.49
C PHE A 20 -2.02 -24.16 -0.84
N LEU A 21 -0.82 -24.77 -0.79
CA LEU A 21 -0.12 -25.26 -1.98
C LEU A 21 -0.90 -26.37 -2.68
N LEU A 22 -1.46 -27.30 -1.91
CA LEU A 22 -2.31 -28.34 -2.45
C LEU A 22 -3.51 -27.74 -3.21
N LEU A 23 -4.19 -26.79 -2.59
CA LEU A 23 -5.32 -26.10 -3.20
C LEU A 23 -4.88 -25.26 -4.43
N ALA A 24 -3.70 -24.67 -4.41
CA ALA A 24 -3.16 -23.90 -5.54
C ALA A 24 -2.84 -24.78 -6.77
N LEU A 25 -2.37 -26.00 -6.52
CA LEU A 25 -1.93 -26.96 -7.57
C LEU A 25 -3.04 -27.88 -8.08
N MET A 26 -4.17 -27.97 -7.38
CA MET A 26 -5.33 -28.77 -7.84
C MET A 26 -5.90 -28.21 -9.13
N ASN A 27 -6.33 -29.13 -10.00
CA ASN A 27 -7.11 -28.78 -11.18
C ASN A 27 -8.49 -28.23 -10.71
N LYS A 28 -8.81 -27.03 -11.17
CA LYS A 28 -10.05 -26.30 -10.85
C LYS A 28 -10.90 -26.14 -12.09
N ASP A 29 -12.20 -26.07 -11.90
CA ASP A 29 -13.09 -25.59 -12.95
C ASP A 29 -12.93 -24.06 -13.11
N GLU A 30 -13.53 -23.49 -14.17
CA GLU A 30 -13.41 -22.05 -14.47
C GLU A 30 -13.91 -21.15 -13.33
N LEU A 31 -14.93 -21.60 -12.62
CA LEU A 31 -15.56 -20.86 -11.53
C LEU A 31 -14.70 -20.89 -10.27
N GLU A 32 -14.16 -22.05 -9.96
CA GLU A 32 -13.20 -22.24 -8.86
C GLU A 32 -11.91 -21.49 -9.11
N GLU A 33 -11.39 -21.52 -10.35
CA GLU A 33 -10.18 -20.79 -10.71
C GLU A 33 -10.40 -19.28 -10.58
N PHE A 34 -11.53 -18.77 -11.04
CA PHE A 34 -11.89 -17.36 -10.90
C PHE A 34 -12.00 -16.96 -9.42
N ALA A 35 -12.67 -17.78 -8.60
CA ALA A 35 -12.83 -17.56 -7.17
C ALA A 35 -11.47 -17.55 -6.45
N PHE A 36 -10.58 -18.49 -6.79
CA PHE A 36 -9.26 -18.60 -6.22
C PHE A 36 -8.37 -17.41 -6.61
N ASN A 37 -8.34 -17.03 -7.89
CA ASN A 37 -7.56 -15.90 -8.37
C ASN A 37 -8.01 -14.57 -7.74
N ASN A 38 -9.31 -14.38 -7.52
CA ASN A 38 -9.81 -13.21 -6.81
C ASN A 38 -9.42 -13.21 -5.32
N ALA A 39 -9.53 -14.36 -4.66
CA ALA A 39 -9.11 -14.51 -3.29
C ALA A 39 -7.61 -14.23 -3.12
N LEU A 40 -6.77 -14.78 -4.01
CA LEU A 40 -5.33 -14.59 -4.00
C LEU A 40 -4.94 -13.10 -4.21
N LYS A 41 -5.59 -12.41 -5.14
CA LYS A 41 -5.35 -10.97 -5.36
C LYS A 41 -5.66 -10.16 -4.11
N LEU A 42 -6.81 -10.39 -3.50
CA LEU A 42 -7.25 -9.61 -2.36
C LEU A 42 -6.39 -9.91 -1.11
N SER A 43 -6.12 -11.19 -0.85
CA SER A 43 -5.25 -11.60 0.26
C SER A 43 -3.83 -11.04 0.11
N SER A 44 -3.25 -11.09 -1.09
CA SER A 44 -1.93 -10.54 -1.37
C SER A 44 -1.85 -9.05 -1.06
N VAL A 45 -2.87 -8.27 -1.43
CA VAL A 45 -2.95 -6.84 -1.13
C VAL A 45 -3.01 -6.62 0.38
N ILE A 46 -3.90 -7.32 1.08
CA ILE A 46 -4.06 -7.20 2.54
C ILE A 46 -2.73 -7.47 3.26
N ILE A 47 -2.03 -8.52 2.83
CA ILE A 47 -0.79 -8.96 3.48
C ILE A 47 0.37 -8.03 3.21
N ILE A 48 0.54 -7.59 1.96
CA ILE A 48 1.59 -6.62 1.62
C ILE A 48 1.41 -5.34 2.45
N ILE A 49 0.16 -4.87 2.61
CA ILE A 49 -0.14 -3.70 3.43
C ILE A 49 0.16 -3.97 4.90
N SER A 50 -0.26 -5.12 5.43
CA SER A 50 0.02 -5.49 6.82
C SER A 50 1.53 -5.57 7.08
N LEU A 51 2.30 -6.17 6.16
CA LEU A 51 3.75 -6.22 6.20
C LEU A 51 4.37 -4.82 6.21
N LEU A 52 3.93 -3.94 5.31
CA LEU A 52 4.43 -2.57 5.25
C LEU A 52 4.13 -1.81 6.55
N ILE A 53 2.93 -1.95 7.11
CA ILE A 53 2.58 -1.34 8.39
C ILE A 53 3.46 -1.89 9.53
N CYS A 54 3.64 -3.20 9.61
CA CYS A 54 4.51 -3.81 10.63
C CYS A 54 5.97 -3.35 10.50
N THR A 55 6.50 -3.28 9.27
CA THR A 55 7.88 -2.83 9.06
C THR A 55 8.05 -1.36 9.39
N LEU A 56 7.13 -0.49 8.98
CA LEU A 56 7.17 0.94 9.31
C LEU A 56 7.06 1.16 10.84
N TYR A 57 6.19 0.40 11.50
CA TYR A 57 6.08 0.44 12.96
C TYR A 57 7.38 0.02 13.66
N SER A 58 7.98 -1.10 13.22
CA SER A 58 9.25 -1.58 13.78
C SER A 58 10.39 -0.57 13.60
N ILE A 59 10.49 0.03 12.40
CA ILE A 59 11.50 1.05 12.09
C ILE A 59 11.26 2.33 12.91
N SER A 60 10.01 2.71 13.14
CA SER A 60 9.67 3.88 13.97
C SER A 60 10.03 3.70 15.45
N LEU A 61 10.06 2.46 15.93
CA LEU A 61 10.52 2.10 17.29
C LEU A 61 12.02 1.81 17.38
N GLY A 62 12.78 1.90 16.29
CA GLY A 62 14.20 1.60 16.25
C GLY A 62 14.53 0.10 16.34
N CYS A 63 13.58 -0.79 16.04
CA CYS A 63 13.83 -2.23 16.00
C CYS A 63 14.62 -2.60 14.75
N LYS A 64 15.81 -3.20 14.92
CA LYS A 64 16.67 -3.66 13.82
C LYS A 64 16.27 -5.04 13.29
N ASN A 65 15.66 -5.85 14.13
CA ASN A 65 15.31 -7.24 13.82
C ASN A 65 13.81 -7.45 13.94
N ILE A 66 13.26 -8.21 13.00
CA ILE A 66 11.87 -8.69 13.06
C ILE A 66 11.89 -10.05 13.76
N ASP A 67 11.00 -10.25 14.73
CA ASP A 67 10.85 -11.54 15.40
C ASP A 67 10.38 -12.58 14.36
N ILE A 68 11.00 -13.77 14.38
CA ILE A 68 10.64 -14.87 13.49
C ILE A 68 9.16 -15.30 13.66
N ASN A 69 8.58 -15.08 14.81
CA ASN A 69 7.15 -15.31 15.04
C ASN A 69 6.27 -14.47 14.12
N VAL A 70 6.67 -13.22 13.81
CA VAL A 70 5.95 -12.36 12.90
C VAL A 70 5.90 -12.94 11.50
N VAL A 71 6.98 -13.61 11.06
CA VAL A 71 7.01 -14.30 9.76
C VAL A 71 6.01 -15.44 9.71
N TYR A 72 5.92 -16.25 10.79
CA TYR A 72 4.93 -17.32 10.87
C TYR A 72 3.49 -16.79 10.88
N TYR A 73 3.19 -15.73 11.64
CA TYR A 73 1.88 -15.09 11.64
C TYR A 73 1.48 -14.56 10.26
N ILE A 74 2.45 -14.06 9.50
CA ILE A 74 2.21 -13.60 8.14
C ILE A 74 1.86 -14.77 7.23
N ILE A 75 2.60 -15.88 7.30
CA ILE A 75 2.34 -17.08 6.50
C ILE A 75 0.97 -17.68 6.85
N GLU A 76 0.67 -17.83 8.12
CA GLU A 76 -0.62 -18.29 8.61
C GLU A 76 -1.75 -17.37 8.14
N GLY A 77 -1.55 -16.05 8.25
CA GLY A 77 -2.50 -15.04 7.83
C GLY A 77 -2.78 -15.08 6.32
N ILE A 78 -1.72 -15.24 5.49
CA ILE A 78 -1.87 -15.41 4.04
C ILE A 78 -2.78 -16.59 3.73
N CYS A 79 -2.44 -17.74 4.26
CA CYS A 79 -3.16 -18.98 4.00
C CYS A 79 -4.61 -18.88 4.49
N ALA A 80 -4.82 -18.43 5.72
CA ALA A 80 -6.15 -18.32 6.31
C ALA A 80 -7.05 -17.32 5.56
N VAL A 81 -6.54 -16.12 5.27
CA VAL A 81 -7.31 -15.08 4.55
C VAL A 81 -7.63 -15.53 3.12
N THR A 82 -6.67 -16.17 2.43
CA THR A 82 -6.92 -16.65 1.06
C THR A 82 -7.97 -17.76 1.05
N LEU A 83 -7.88 -18.73 1.96
CA LEU A 83 -8.85 -19.82 2.07
C LEU A 83 -10.25 -19.29 2.41
N LEU A 84 -10.35 -18.35 3.36
CA LEU A 84 -11.60 -17.73 3.75
C LEU A 84 -12.23 -16.96 2.58
N LEU A 85 -11.46 -16.12 1.88
CA LEU A 85 -11.96 -15.38 0.73
C LEU A 85 -12.31 -16.29 -0.44
N TYR A 86 -11.57 -17.36 -0.67
CA TYR A 86 -11.91 -18.37 -1.68
C TYR A 86 -13.25 -19.02 -1.39
N TYR A 87 -13.46 -19.49 -0.17
CA TYR A 87 -14.73 -20.06 0.25
C TYR A 87 -15.91 -19.07 0.12
N MET A 88 -15.68 -17.80 0.50
CA MET A 88 -16.71 -16.76 0.35
C MET A 88 -17.03 -16.50 -1.12
N ASN A 89 -16.02 -16.43 -2.00
CA ASN A 89 -16.23 -16.24 -3.43
C ASN A 89 -17.01 -17.40 -4.07
N LEU A 90 -16.73 -18.65 -3.68
CA LEU A 90 -17.48 -19.83 -4.13
C LEU A 90 -18.97 -19.77 -3.73
N ASN A 91 -19.26 -19.21 -2.55
CA ASN A 91 -20.64 -19.02 -2.07
C ASN A 91 -21.30 -17.73 -2.64
N GLY A 92 -20.72 -17.10 -3.67
CA GLY A 92 -21.30 -15.95 -4.35
C GLY A 92 -21.06 -14.60 -3.65
N PHE A 93 -20.29 -14.55 -2.58
CA PHE A 93 -19.89 -13.29 -1.94
C PHE A 93 -18.73 -12.64 -2.72
N ASN A 94 -19.07 -11.76 -3.65
CA ASN A 94 -18.07 -11.00 -4.40
C ASN A 94 -17.74 -9.69 -3.66
N PHE A 95 -16.57 -9.60 -3.07
CA PHE A 95 -16.06 -8.34 -2.51
C PHE A 95 -15.60 -7.41 -3.63
N SER A 96 -16.47 -6.51 -4.06
CA SER A 96 -16.07 -5.40 -4.92
C SER A 96 -16.20 -4.09 -4.14
N PHE A 97 -15.13 -3.68 -3.50
CA PHE A 97 -15.08 -2.36 -2.87
C PHE A 97 -14.95 -1.31 -3.98
N LYS A 98 -16.04 -0.65 -4.29
CA LYS A 98 -16.04 0.48 -5.23
C LYS A 98 -16.75 1.65 -4.57
N ILE A 99 -16.05 2.75 -4.49
CA ILE A 99 -16.63 4.00 -4.01
C ILE A 99 -17.42 4.61 -5.18
N LYS A 100 -18.74 4.68 -5.04
CA LYS A 100 -19.63 5.29 -6.06
C LYS A 100 -19.62 6.82 -6.00
N ASN A 101 -19.24 7.39 -4.88
CA ASN A 101 -19.30 8.83 -4.65
C ASN A 101 -18.01 9.52 -5.15
N GLU A 102 -18.06 10.16 -6.31
CA GLU A 102 -16.93 10.88 -6.90
C GLU A 102 -16.41 12.03 -6.02
N LYS A 103 -17.30 12.70 -5.26
CA LYS A 103 -16.87 13.77 -4.33
C LYS A 103 -15.97 13.21 -3.23
N LEU A 104 -16.32 12.05 -2.69
CA LEU A 104 -15.53 11.39 -1.64
C LEU A 104 -14.16 10.96 -2.17
N ILE A 105 -14.11 10.42 -3.39
CA ILE A 105 -12.84 10.07 -4.04
C ILE A 105 -11.96 11.30 -4.21
N ASN A 106 -12.52 12.40 -4.71
CA ASN A 106 -11.78 13.64 -4.89
C ASN A 106 -11.25 14.19 -3.57
N ILE A 107 -12.06 14.16 -2.49
CA ILE A 107 -11.61 14.57 -1.15
C ILE A 107 -10.43 13.71 -0.69
N LEU A 108 -10.51 12.38 -0.84
CA LEU A 108 -9.43 11.47 -0.46
C LEU A 108 -8.14 11.74 -1.24
N ILE A 109 -8.25 11.99 -2.55
CA ILE A 109 -7.09 12.30 -3.39
C ILE A 109 -6.48 13.64 -2.99
N TYR A 110 -7.27 14.70 -2.85
CA TYR A 110 -6.77 16.02 -2.47
C TYR A 110 -6.17 16.02 -1.06
N SER A 111 -6.81 15.35 -0.09
CA SER A 111 -6.24 15.22 1.26
C SER A 111 -4.91 14.48 1.25
N SER A 112 -4.79 13.40 0.49
CA SER A 112 -3.54 12.65 0.35
C SER A 112 -2.43 13.51 -0.26
N ILE A 113 -2.72 14.28 -1.32
CA ILE A 113 -1.76 15.21 -1.94
C ILE A 113 -1.32 16.28 -0.92
N THR A 114 -2.27 16.86 -0.18
CA THR A 114 -1.96 17.89 0.82
C THR A 114 -1.08 17.34 1.93
N ILE A 115 -1.40 16.15 2.47
CA ILE A 115 -0.60 15.49 3.51
C ILE A 115 0.83 15.21 3.00
N SER A 116 0.97 14.66 1.77
CA SER A 116 2.27 14.42 1.17
C SER A 116 3.09 15.70 1.02
N THR A 117 2.44 16.78 0.57
CA THR A 117 3.12 18.07 0.38
C THR A 117 3.60 18.64 1.72
N LEU A 118 2.75 18.61 2.75
CA LEU A 118 3.11 19.10 4.08
C LEU A 118 4.23 18.26 4.72
N ALA A 119 4.17 16.94 4.60
CA ALA A 119 5.21 16.04 5.09
C ALA A 119 6.55 16.31 4.36
N THR A 120 6.52 16.47 3.04
CA THR A 120 7.74 16.78 2.27
C THR A 120 8.34 18.15 2.66
N ILE A 121 7.51 19.16 2.86
CA ILE A 121 7.96 20.47 3.36
C ILE A 121 8.60 20.34 4.74
N SER A 122 7.97 19.59 5.65
CA SER A 122 8.51 19.33 6.98
C SER A 122 9.89 18.67 6.94
N MET A 123 10.06 17.68 6.06
CA MET A 123 11.35 16.99 5.86
C MET A 123 12.42 17.94 5.34
N LEU A 124 12.09 18.81 4.37
CA LEU A 124 13.03 19.78 3.80
C LEU A 124 13.51 20.80 4.83
N PHE A 125 12.61 21.28 5.69
CA PHE A 125 12.94 22.26 6.73
C PHE A 125 13.41 21.65 8.05
N GLU A 126 13.47 20.32 8.14
CA GLU A 126 13.91 19.56 9.33
C GLU A 126 13.24 20.03 10.63
N PHE A 127 11.92 20.20 10.62
CA PHE A 127 11.21 20.67 11.81
C PHE A 127 11.43 19.71 12.98
N LYS A 128 11.97 20.23 14.09
CA LYS A 128 12.30 19.47 15.31
C LYS A 128 11.10 18.70 15.89
N PHE A 129 9.90 19.20 15.67
CA PHE A 129 8.66 18.56 16.15
C PHE A 129 8.48 17.14 15.61
N PHE A 130 9.03 16.84 14.43
CA PHE A 130 8.95 15.53 13.79
C PHE A 130 10.16 14.63 14.02
N GLU A 131 11.11 15.06 14.88
CA GLU A 131 12.25 14.23 15.27
C GLU A 131 11.75 13.02 16.08
N ASN A 132 12.29 11.84 15.75
CA ASN A 132 12.04 10.62 16.49
C ASN A 132 13.34 10.19 17.17
N ALA A 133 13.40 10.39 18.49
CA ALA A 133 14.60 10.09 19.27
C ALA A 133 14.90 8.59 19.39
N GLN A 134 13.89 7.72 19.18
CA GLN A 134 14.01 6.26 19.38
C GLN A 134 14.10 5.49 18.06
N GLY A 135 13.50 6.01 17.00
CA GLY A 135 13.36 5.33 15.71
C GLY A 135 14.43 5.67 14.70
N PHE A 136 14.46 4.89 13.61
CA PHE A 136 15.36 5.13 12.47
C PHE A 136 14.80 6.12 11.46
N ILE A 137 13.51 6.42 11.53
CA ILE A 137 12.82 7.33 10.63
C ILE A 137 12.14 8.44 11.41
N ARG A 138 12.05 9.61 10.82
CA ARG A 138 11.32 10.75 11.36
C ARG A 138 9.82 10.53 11.25
N TYR A 139 9.02 11.19 12.08
CA TYR A 139 7.57 11.08 12.02
C TYR A 139 6.96 11.63 10.72
N ASP A 140 7.56 12.66 10.10
CA ASP A 140 7.12 13.18 8.81
C ASP A 140 7.38 12.18 7.66
N GLU A 141 8.51 11.46 7.69
CA GLU A 141 8.76 10.33 6.77
C GLU A 141 7.74 9.22 6.96
N LEU A 142 7.43 8.87 8.21
CA LEU A 142 6.43 7.86 8.53
C LEU A 142 5.05 8.24 7.98
N ILE A 143 4.64 9.50 8.18
CA ILE A 143 3.38 10.03 7.63
C ILE A 143 3.36 9.92 6.10
N LEU A 144 4.46 10.25 5.43
CA LEU A 144 4.59 10.16 3.98
C LEU A 144 4.40 8.71 3.50
N PHE A 145 5.07 7.74 4.14
CA PHE A 145 4.95 6.33 3.79
C PHE A 145 3.54 5.78 4.01
N ILE A 146 2.92 6.09 5.15
CA ILE A 146 1.53 5.67 5.44
C ILE A 146 0.58 6.28 4.40
N ASN A 147 0.76 7.55 4.07
CA ASN A 147 -0.07 8.23 3.08
C ASN A 147 0.11 7.64 1.67
N ALA A 148 1.32 7.25 1.29
CA ALA A 148 1.58 6.57 0.02
C ALA A 148 0.86 5.21 -0.06
N ILE A 149 0.85 4.43 1.03
CA ILE A 149 0.09 3.17 1.12
C ILE A 149 -1.40 3.43 0.96
N LEU A 150 -1.94 4.40 1.69
CA LEU A 150 -3.36 4.79 1.61
C LEU A 150 -3.74 5.25 0.21
N PHE A 151 -2.88 6.04 -0.44
CA PHE A 151 -3.11 6.51 -1.81
C PHE A 151 -3.16 5.35 -2.82
N THR A 152 -2.25 4.37 -2.71
CA THR A 152 -2.27 3.18 -3.58
C THR A 152 -3.54 2.35 -3.38
N LEU A 153 -4.12 2.33 -2.16
CA LEU A 153 -5.39 1.66 -1.88
C LEU A 153 -6.61 2.35 -2.50
N ILE A 154 -6.54 3.64 -2.77
CA ILE A 154 -7.63 4.38 -3.41
C ILE A 154 -7.80 3.94 -4.88
N ILE A 155 -6.70 3.57 -5.57
CA ILE A 155 -6.73 3.21 -6.99
C ILE A 155 -7.71 2.06 -7.32
N PRO A 156 -7.70 0.92 -6.63
CA PRO A 156 -8.64 -0.17 -6.89
C PRO A 156 -10.08 0.17 -6.48
N LEU A 157 -10.28 1.17 -5.63
CA LEU A 157 -11.60 1.63 -5.18
C LEU A 157 -12.28 2.57 -6.21
N LEU A 158 -11.53 3.05 -7.21
CA LEU A 158 -12.06 3.91 -8.25
C LEU A 158 -13.15 3.19 -9.07
N PRO A 159 -14.22 3.89 -9.47
CA PRO A 159 -15.24 3.31 -10.31
C PRO A 159 -14.64 2.87 -11.65
N LYS A 160 -15.17 1.78 -12.23
CA LYS A 160 -14.77 1.38 -13.58
C LYS A 160 -15.09 2.53 -14.54
N ARG A 161 -14.11 2.91 -15.36
CA ARG A 161 -14.32 3.89 -16.42
C ARG A 161 -15.45 3.43 -17.34
N LYS A 162 -16.32 4.37 -17.73
CA LYS A 162 -17.32 4.10 -18.78
C LYS A 162 -16.58 3.71 -20.06
N LYS A 163 -17.16 2.79 -20.84
CA LYS A 163 -16.67 2.53 -22.20
C LYS A 163 -16.95 3.80 -23.01
N LEU A 164 -15.89 4.52 -23.33
CA LEU A 164 -15.95 5.74 -24.13
C LEU A 164 -15.87 5.37 -25.61
N ASN A 165 -16.53 6.14 -26.48
CA ASN A 165 -16.32 6.08 -27.91
C ASN A 165 -14.92 6.60 -28.24
N LEU A 166 -14.36 6.20 -29.40
CA LEU A 166 -12.98 6.55 -29.80
C LEU A 166 -12.70 8.05 -29.77
N GLU A 167 -13.68 8.86 -30.15
CA GLU A 167 -13.58 10.33 -30.15
C GLU A 167 -13.58 10.92 -28.75
N GLU A 168 -14.47 10.43 -27.87
CA GLU A 168 -14.52 10.82 -26.47
C GLU A 168 -13.24 10.42 -25.74
N TYR A 169 -12.71 9.21 -26.02
CA TYR A 169 -11.44 8.76 -25.49
C TYR A 169 -10.27 9.67 -25.90
N LYS A 170 -10.20 10.07 -27.18
CA LYS A 170 -9.16 11.00 -27.68
C LYS A 170 -9.23 12.36 -27.00
N LYS A 171 -10.46 12.85 -26.74
CA LYS A 171 -10.68 14.15 -26.08
C LYS A 171 -10.28 14.09 -24.61
N GLU A 172 -10.74 13.07 -23.91
CA GLU A 172 -10.39 12.84 -22.49
C GLU A 172 -8.89 12.62 -22.32
N LYS A 173 -8.25 11.83 -23.20
CA LYS A 173 -6.81 11.64 -23.22
C LYS A 173 -6.04 12.95 -23.37
N LYS A 174 -6.46 13.84 -24.28
CA LYS A 174 -5.84 15.18 -24.46
C LYS A 174 -5.94 16.03 -23.18
N GLU A 175 -7.08 15.99 -22.49
CA GLU A 175 -7.26 16.73 -21.23
C GLU A 175 -6.40 16.15 -20.11
N ILE A 176 -6.33 14.82 -20.02
CA ILE A 176 -5.49 14.12 -19.07
C ILE A 176 -4.01 14.43 -19.33
N ASP A 177 -3.55 14.34 -20.58
CA ASP A 177 -2.17 14.64 -20.98
C ASP A 177 -1.80 16.10 -20.65
N LYS A 178 -2.73 17.04 -20.83
CA LYS A 178 -2.53 18.44 -20.46
C LYS A 178 -2.39 18.63 -18.95
N LYS A 179 -3.24 17.95 -18.15
CA LYS A 179 -3.15 17.95 -16.67
C LYS A 179 -1.85 17.32 -16.20
N PHE A 180 -1.46 16.18 -16.77
CA PHE A 180 -0.19 15.51 -16.45
C PHE A 180 1.03 16.37 -16.79
N LYS A 181 1.05 17.03 -17.94
CA LYS A 181 2.14 17.96 -18.30
C LYS A 181 2.27 19.10 -17.27
N MET A 182 1.15 19.65 -16.82
CA MET A 182 1.15 20.73 -15.83
C MET A 182 1.64 20.22 -14.46
N MET A 183 1.18 19.05 -14.03
CA MET A 183 1.67 18.42 -12.79
C MET A 183 3.17 18.09 -12.87
N TYR A 184 3.63 17.59 -14.00
CA TYR A 184 5.05 17.27 -14.22
C TYR A 184 5.93 18.52 -14.15
N LEU A 185 5.44 19.64 -14.72
CA LEU A 185 6.13 20.93 -14.67
C LEU A 185 6.23 21.44 -13.22
N VAL A 186 5.14 21.39 -12.45
CA VAL A 186 5.13 21.75 -11.03
C VAL A 186 6.08 20.87 -10.23
N TYR A 187 6.09 19.56 -10.48
CA TYR A 187 7.00 18.63 -9.82
C TYR A 187 8.48 18.96 -10.13
N ILE A 188 8.82 19.25 -11.39
CA ILE A 188 10.18 19.64 -11.77
C ILE A 188 10.60 20.93 -11.05
N VAL A 189 9.71 21.93 -10.96
CA VAL A 189 10.00 23.18 -10.26
C VAL A 189 10.27 22.92 -8.76
N ILE A 190 9.44 22.11 -8.11
CA ILE A 190 9.63 21.74 -6.71
C ILE A 190 10.99 21.00 -6.50
N MET A 191 11.32 20.05 -7.39
CA MET A 191 12.60 19.34 -7.34
C MET A 191 13.80 20.27 -7.53
N LEU A 192 13.72 21.23 -8.46
CA LEU A 192 14.78 22.23 -8.65
C LEU A 192 14.95 23.13 -7.42
N LEU A 193 13.84 23.58 -6.81
CA LEU A 193 13.89 24.37 -5.58
C LEU A 193 14.49 23.55 -4.42
N ALA A 194 14.15 22.27 -4.30
CA ALA A 194 14.75 21.40 -3.30
C ALA A 194 16.26 21.20 -3.49
N ILE A 195 16.72 21.00 -4.73
CA ILE A 195 18.14 20.89 -5.07
C ILE A 195 18.88 22.18 -4.73
N ILE A 196 18.32 23.33 -5.10
CA ILE A 196 18.88 24.64 -4.78
C ILE A 196 19.03 24.83 -3.27
N TYR A 197 17.96 24.51 -2.51
CA TYR A 197 17.98 24.59 -1.05
C TYR A 197 19.06 23.70 -0.43
N ILE A 198 19.14 22.42 -0.84
CA ILE A 198 20.15 21.49 -0.34
C ILE A 198 21.56 21.96 -0.66
N THR A 199 21.75 22.55 -1.86
CA THR A 199 23.06 23.08 -2.28
C THR A 199 23.47 24.27 -1.41
N PHE A 200 22.56 25.22 -1.17
CA PHE A 200 22.83 26.36 -0.30
C PHE A 200 23.08 25.96 1.15
N LYS A 201 22.35 24.98 1.67
CA LYS A 201 22.57 24.42 3.01
C LYS A 201 23.95 23.75 3.12
N LYS A 202 24.38 22.97 2.09
CA LYS A 202 25.73 22.37 2.06
C LYS A 202 26.84 23.40 1.97
N MET A 203 26.57 24.54 1.36
CA MET A 203 27.55 25.64 1.25
C MET A 203 27.58 26.56 2.49
N ASN A 204 26.84 26.25 3.57
CA ASN A 204 26.68 27.06 4.78
C ASN A 204 26.26 28.53 4.49
N ILE A 205 25.47 28.74 3.42
CA ILE A 205 24.97 30.06 3.05
C ILE A 205 23.66 30.38 3.78
N ILE A 206 22.95 29.32 4.24
CA ILE A 206 21.69 29.42 5.02
C ILE A 206 21.77 28.54 6.25
#